data_636358ed686c37a3c763ffedc29243b0
#
_entry.id   636358ed686c37a3c763ffedc29243b0
#
_cell.length_a   1.000
_cell.length_b   1.000
_cell.length_c   1.000
_cell.angle_alpha   90.00
_cell.angle_beta   90.00
_cell.angle_gamma   90.00
#
_symmetry.space_group_name_H-M   'P 1'
#
loop_
_entity.id
_entity.type
_entity.pdbx_description
1 polymer ?
#
loop_
_entity_poly.entity_id
_entity_poly.type
_entity_poly.pdbx_seq_one_letter_code
_entity_poly.pdbx_strand_id
1 'polypeptide(L)'
;DRLVEREHDVWIVDYKTNRPPPVDPDQVAASYRAQLAAYKAVLEGLYPGKPIRTFLLWTETPRLMEVAVNPDDLPPLAKVAASD
;
A
#
# COMPACT_ATOMS: atom_id res chain seq x y z
N ASP A 1 -8.87 -6.52 2.16
CA ASP A 1 -7.41 -6.34 2.30
C ASP A 1 -6.79 -7.59 2.89
N ARG A 2 -5.57 -7.85 2.52
CA ARG A 2 -4.89 -9.06 2.97
C ARG A 2 -3.45 -8.78 3.35
N LEU A 3 -3.06 -9.30 4.51
CA LEU A 3 -1.68 -9.29 4.98
C LEU A 3 -1.06 -10.67 4.70
N VAL A 4 0.12 -10.68 4.07
CA VAL A 4 0.86 -11.90 3.82
C VAL A 4 2.24 -11.75 4.44
N GLU A 5 2.46 -12.47 5.55
CA GLU A 5 3.77 -12.48 6.20
C GLU A 5 4.61 -13.58 5.57
N ARG A 6 5.77 -13.20 5.03
CA ARG A 6 6.73 -14.11 4.41
C ARG A 6 8.02 -14.11 5.22
N GLU A 7 8.94 -15.01 4.88
CA GLU A 7 10.19 -15.14 5.63
C GLU A 7 11.02 -13.87 5.60
N HIS A 8 11.11 -13.22 4.43
CA HIS A 8 12.00 -12.07 4.23
C HIS A 8 11.28 -10.76 3.97
N ASP A 9 9.97 -10.77 3.80
CA ASP A 9 9.20 -9.55 3.58
C ASP A 9 7.75 -9.73 4.07
N VAL A 10 7.00 -8.63 4.06
CA VAL A 10 5.58 -8.62 4.38
C VAL A 10 4.86 -7.91 3.24
N TRP A 11 3.77 -8.51 2.76
CA TRP A 11 2.95 -7.92 1.72
C TRP A 11 1.64 -7.43 2.30
N ILE A 12 1.23 -6.25 1.92
CA ILE A 12 -0.16 -5.79 2.10
C ILE A 12 -0.80 -5.67 0.73
N VAL A 13 -1.93 -6.35 0.55
CA VAL A 13 -2.66 -6.37 -0.71
C VAL A 13 -4.03 -5.77 -0.47
N ASP A 14 -4.32 -4.66 -1.14
CA ASP A 14 -5.60 -3.98 -1.05
C ASP A 14 -6.40 -4.31 -2.31
N TYR A 15 -7.63 -4.82 -2.12
CA TYR A 15 -8.49 -5.26 -3.21
C TYR A 15 -9.27 -4.07 -3.76
N LYS A 16 -9.27 -3.91 -5.08
CA LYS A 16 -10.02 -2.88 -5.77
C LYS A 16 -11.00 -3.52 -6.75
N THR A 17 -12.27 -3.13 -6.63
CA THR A 17 -13.35 -3.62 -7.49
C THR A 17 -13.94 -2.46 -8.27
N ASN A 18 -14.71 -2.75 -9.30
CA ASN A 18 -15.56 -1.78 -10.01
C ASN A 18 -14.79 -0.71 -10.79
N ARG A 19 -13.47 -0.87 -10.99
CA ARG A 19 -12.68 0.09 -11.76
C ARG A 19 -11.63 -0.65 -12.57
N PRO A 20 -11.37 -0.22 -13.82
CA PRO A 20 -10.25 -0.78 -14.58
C PRO A 20 -8.93 -0.35 -13.93
N PRO A 21 -7.91 -1.22 -13.93
CA PRO A 21 -6.61 -0.83 -13.41
C PRO A 21 -5.93 0.22 -14.31
N PRO A 22 -5.12 1.12 -13.73
CA PRO A 22 -4.30 1.99 -14.55
C PRO A 22 -3.23 1.17 -15.28
N VAL A 23 -2.74 1.68 -16.39
CA VAL A 23 -1.69 1.02 -17.17
C VAL A 23 -0.38 1.03 -16.39
N ASP A 24 -0.12 2.10 -15.65
CA ASP A 24 1.16 2.36 -14.99
C ASP A 24 0.92 2.58 -13.49
N PRO A 25 1.74 1.99 -12.59
CA PRO A 25 1.62 2.25 -11.15
C PRO A 25 1.66 3.74 -10.79
N ASP A 26 2.35 4.56 -11.56
CA ASP A 26 2.41 6.01 -11.32
C ASP A 26 1.06 6.70 -11.50
N GLN A 27 0.11 6.05 -12.18
CA GLN A 27 -1.23 6.58 -12.43
C GLN A 27 -2.23 6.18 -11.35
N VAL A 28 -1.80 5.44 -10.34
CA VAL A 28 -2.68 5.05 -9.24
C VAL A 28 -3.11 6.29 -8.47
N ALA A 29 -4.40 6.35 -8.15
CA ALA A 29 -4.99 7.49 -7.46
C ALA A 29 -4.28 7.79 -6.14
N ALA A 30 -4.11 9.08 -5.84
CA ALA A 30 -3.41 9.51 -4.62
C ALA A 30 -4.09 8.96 -3.35
N SER A 31 -5.42 8.82 -3.35
CA SER A 31 -6.13 8.25 -2.20
C SER A 31 -5.76 6.80 -1.95
N TYR A 32 -5.52 6.01 -3.01
CA TYR A 32 -5.09 4.62 -2.86
C TYR A 32 -3.65 4.55 -2.35
N ARG A 33 -2.78 5.43 -2.84
CA ARG A 33 -1.41 5.52 -2.36
C ARG A 33 -1.36 5.91 -0.89
N ALA A 34 -2.18 6.86 -0.48
CA ALA A 34 -2.27 7.29 0.91
C ALA A 34 -2.70 6.14 1.82
N GLN A 35 -3.67 5.35 1.40
CA GLN A 35 -4.14 4.18 2.15
C GLN A 35 -3.03 3.14 2.31
N LEU A 36 -2.33 2.82 1.22
CA LEU A 36 -1.22 1.86 1.26
C LEU A 36 -0.07 2.39 2.11
N ALA A 37 0.22 3.69 2.04
CA ALA A 37 1.29 4.30 2.84
C ALA A 37 0.96 4.23 4.34
N ALA A 38 -0.31 4.42 4.71
CA ALA A 38 -0.74 4.30 6.09
C ALA A 38 -0.58 2.86 6.60
N TYR A 39 -0.99 1.87 5.82
CA TYR A 39 -0.78 0.47 6.16
C TYR A 39 0.70 0.13 6.31
N LYS A 40 1.51 0.60 5.36
CA LYS A 40 2.95 0.35 5.40
C LYS A 40 3.58 0.92 6.67
N ALA A 41 3.22 2.13 7.06
CA ALA A 41 3.76 2.76 8.26
C ALA A 41 3.45 1.94 9.51
N VAL A 42 2.22 1.43 9.63
CA VAL A 42 1.82 0.58 10.77
C VAL A 42 2.62 -0.72 10.76
N LEU A 43 2.73 -1.36 9.59
CA LEU A 43 3.39 -2.65 9.47
C LEU A 43 4.88 -2.56 9.70
N GLU A 44 5.52 -1.47 9.33
CA GLU A 44 6.94 -1.25 9.62
C GLU A 44 7.21 -1.26 11.12
N GLY A 45 6.29 -0.76 11.92
CA GLY A 45 6.38 -0.83 13.37
C GLY A 45 6.16 -2.23 13.93
N LEU A 46 5.31 -3.04 13.29
CA LEU A 46 4.98 -4.38 13.74
C LEU A 46 6.00 -5.43 13.29
N TYR A 47 6.68 -5.19 12.17
CA TYR A 47 7.64 -6.13 11.59
C TYR A 47 8.98 -5.43 11.36
N PRO A 48 9.67 -5.02 12.44
CA PRO A 48 10.95 -4.34 12.29
C PRO A 48 11.97 -5.24 11.60
N GLY A 49 12.71 -4.67 10.65
CA GLY A 49 13.71 -5.41 9.89
C GLY A 49 13.19 -6.16 8.69
N LYS A 50 11.88 -6.18 8.45
CA LYS A 50 11.30 -6.78 7.23
C LYS A 50 10.80 -5.69 6.29
N PRO A 51 11.17 -5.74 4.99
CA PRO A 51 10.59 -4.82 4.00
C PRO A 51 9.09 -5.05 3.90
N ILE A 52 8.34 -3.97 3.78
CA ILE A 52 6.89 -4.01 3.57
C ILE A 52 6.63 -3.67 2.11
N ARG A 53 5.99 -4.60 1.39
CA ARG A 53 5.65 -4.41 -0.01
C ARG A 53 4.15 -4.19 -0.13
N THR A 54 3.76 -3.23 -0.93
CA THR A 54 2.37 -2.77 -1.06
C THR A 54 1.85 -3.05 -2.45
N PHE A 55 0.66 -3.66 -2.51
CA PHE A 55 0.05 -4.11 -3.77
C PHE A 55 -1.39 -3.68 -3.85
N LEU A 56 -1.87 -3.46 -5.07
CA LEU A 56 -3.29 -3.39 -5.39
C LEU A 56 -3.65 -4.61 -6.22
N LEU A 57 -4.74 -5.28 -5.86
CA LEU A 57 -5.30 -6.36 -6.65
C LEU A 57 -6.61 -5.89 -7.27
N TRP A 58 -6.62 -5.79 -8.59
CA TRP A 58 -7.81 -5.40 -9.34
C TRP A 58 -8.60 -6.66 -9.64
N THR A 59 -9.76 -6.83 -9.02
CA THR A 59 -10.47 -8.10 -9.06
C THR A 59 -11.34 -8.26 -10.31
N GLU A 60 -11.78 -7.18 -10.92
CA GLU A 60 -12.62 -7.24 -12.12
C GLU A 60 -11.84 -7.77 -13.32
N THR A 61 -10.61 -7.28 -13.51
CA THR A 61 -9.66 -7.87 -14.45
C THR A 61 -8.47 -8.34 -13.62
N PRO A 62 -8.39 -9.62 -13.25
CA PRO A 62 -7.41 -10.06 -12.27
C PRO A 62 -6.00 -9.57 -12.58
N ARG A 63 -5.53 -8.61 -11.78
CA ARG A 63 -4.22 -8.01 -11.96
C ARG A 63 -3.66 -7.57 -10.63
N LEU A 64 -2.53 -8.13 -10.26
CA LEU A 64 -1.78 -7.74 -9.08
C LEU A 64 -0.73 -6.71 -9.48
N MET A 65 -0.76 -5.56 -8.84
CA MET A 65 0.14 -4.46 -9.17
C MET A 65 0.88 -4.01 -7.91
N GLU A 66 2.20 -4.09 -7.92
CA GLU A 66 2.98 -3.50 -6.83
C GLU A 66 3.04 -1.99 -7.01
N VAL A 67 2.72 -1.27 -5.93
CA VAL A 67 2.71 0.20 -5.91
C VAL A 67 3.64 0.67 -4.83
N ALA A 68 4.79 1.20 -5.20
CA ALA A 68 5.74 1.75 -4.24
C ALA A 68 5.16 3.01 -3.60
N VAL A 69 5.16 3.06 -2.27
CA VAL A 69 4.70 4.21 -1.51
C VAL A 69 5.76 4.61 -0.49
N ASN A 70 5.72 5.87 -0.07
CA ASN A 70 6.67 6.42 0.89
C ASN A 70 5.94 7.39 1.83
N PRO A 71 6.61 7.95 2.85
CA PRO A 71 5.94 8.85 3.79
C PRO A 71 5.26 10.06 3.16
N ASP A 72 5.71 10.50 1.98
CA ASP A 72 5.07 11.62 1.29
C ASP A 72 3.67 11.28 0.80
N ASP A 73 3.34 9.99 0.65
CA ASP A 73 2.00 9.56 0.24
C ASP A 73 1.01 9.53 1.39
N LEU A 74 1.48 9.66 2.64
CA LEU A 74 0.60 9.64 3.81
C LEU A 74 -0.41 10.79 3.78
N PRO A 75 -1.66 10.55 4.27
CA PRO A 75 -2.62 11.63 4.40
C PRO A 75 -2.08 12.74 5.32
N PRO A 76 -2.47 14.01 5.09
CA PRO A 76 -1.97 15.12 5.93
C PRO A 76 -2.16 14.90 7.43
N LEU A 77 -3.28 14.33 7.84
CA LEU A 77 -3.56 14.08 9.25
C LEU A 77 -2.59 13.04 9.83
N ALA A 78 -2.29 12.00 9.08
CA ALA A 78 -1.33 10.98 9.51
C ALA A 78 0.09 11.54 9.56
N LYS A 79 0.45 12.45 8.67
CA LYS A 79 1.76 13.12 8.70
C LYS A 79 1.92 13.98 9.94
N VAL A 80 0.86 14.70 10.33
CA VAL A 80 0.88 15.50 11.54
C VAL A 80 1.09 14.61 12.76
N ALA A 81 0.36 13.51 12.85
CA ALA A 81 0.50 12.56 13.96
C ALA A 81 1.90 11.92 13.98
N ALA A 82 2.49 11.67 12.83
CA ALA A 82 3.81 11.04 12.73
C ALA A 82 4.95 12.00 13.07
N SER A 83 4.71 13.32 12.99
CA SER A 83 5.76 14.33 13.23
C SER A 83 5.89 14.68 14.71
N ASP A 84 4.99 14.21 15.54
CA ASP A 84 5.08 14.37 16.98
C ASP A 84 5.95 13.27 17.59
#